data_866e275f2603546f1cbc7f6babada9ee
#
_entry.id   866e275f2603546f1cbc7f6babada9ee
#
_cell.length_a   1.000
_cell.length_b   1.000
_cell.length_c   1.000
_cell.angle_alpha   90.00
_cell.angle_beta   90.00
_cell.angle_gamma   90.00
#
_symmetry.space_group_name_H-M   'P 1'
#
loop_
_entity.id
_entity.type
_entity.pdbx_description
1 polymer ?
#
loop_
_entity_poly.entity_id
_entity_poly.type
_entity_poly.pdbx_seq_one_letter_code
_entity_poly.pdbx_strand_id
1 'polypeptide(L)'
;MQGASSAQTIPLVNGIKLALAQANNKAGQFTVNYQVLDDSTAAAGKWDPGQTEANARKVASDPKAVFYIGEFNSGASEVSIPILNEAGIPQVSPANTYVGLTTNLPGSAPGEPLKYYPTGKRTYLRIVPIDSIQAAADLIAMKNAGCTKVAVANDKEAYGAGLATLLGLEKGFYGINIVSDTGIDPTAPNFRSYASTVAGQGANCFFFAGIVSNGAVQITKDVHSAIPTAKIFGGDGVCTDSYTNASKGGVPAAIDPLIQCTVATQDLAAYPGGKDFLSAYQAKYNVSSPDPYAIYGYAVMQLALNTIKNLGAQGSSKSAILAALFADKSVQSVLGTYGFDANGDTTLKSYGVYKVDSTGEPVFFQTVTPTKTVS
;
A
#
# COMPACT_ATOMS: atom_id res chain seq x y z
N MET A 1 -1.71 0.23 16.63
CA MET A 1 -1.04 -0.40 15.51
C MET A 1 0.08 -1.25 16.04
N GLN A 2 0.06 -2.54 15.70
CA GLN A 2 0.95 -3.56 16.23
C GLN A 2 1.63 -4.30 15.08
N GLY A 3 2.69 -5.09 15.39
CA GLY A 3 3.41 -5.88 14.39
C GLY A 3 4.28 -5.05 13.45
N ALA A 4 4.86 -5.72 12.44
CA ALA A 4 5.85 -5.12 11.53
C ALA A 4 5.28 -3.95 10.68
N SER A 5 4.00 -3.98 10.32
CA SER A 5 3.35 -2.90 9.58
C SER A 5 3.22 -1.59 10.37
N SER A 6 3.48 -1.59 11.69
CA SER A 6 3.47 -0.38 12.51
C SER A 6 4.48 0.67 12.04
N ALA A 7 5.59 0.23 11.43
CA ALA A 7 6.60 1.11 10.85
C ALA A 7 6.04 2.01 9.73
N GLN A 8 5.03 1.53 9.00
CA GLN A 8 4.36 2.28 7.92
C GLN A 8 3.06 2.94 8.42
N THR A 9 2.28 2.24 9.25
CA THR A 9 0.94 2.70 9.66
C THR A 9 0.96 3.80 10.73
N ILE A 10 1.95 3.82 11.63
CA ILE A 10 2.10 4.92 12.58
C ILE A 10 2.41 6.25 11.87
N PRO A 11 3.38 6.33 10.95
CA PRO A 11 3.62 7.54 10.16
C PRO A 11 2.39 7.99 9.34
N LEU A 12 1.65 7.04 8.74
CA LEU A 12 0.41 7.32 8.02
C LEU A 12 -0.62 8.00 8.93
N VAL A 13 -0.91 7.43 10.10
CA VAL A 13 -1.85 8.03 11.07
C VAL A 13 -1.34 9.37 11.60
N ASN A 14 -0.06 9.54 11.75
CA ASN A 14 0.52 10.84 12.10
C ASN A 14 0.27 11.88 11.00
N GLY A 15 0.38 11.50 9.73
CA GLY A 15 -0.01 12.36 8.60
C GLY A 15 -1.48 12.78 8.66
N ILE A 16 -2.40 11.84 8.92
CA ILE A 16 -3.83 12.11 9.13
C ILE A 16 -4.04 13.13 10.25
N LYS A 17 -3.42 12.88 11.41
CA LYS A 17 -3.54 13.78 12.58
C LYS A 17 -2.91 15.15 12.33
N LEU A 18 -1.86 15.22 11.52
CA LEU A 18 -1.24 16.51 11.16
C LEU A 18 -2.20 17.35 10.32
N ALA A 19 -2.79 16.79 9.25
CA ALA A 19 -3.74 17.50 8.41
C ALA A 19 -4.97 17.98 9.19
N LEU A 20 -5.52 17.11 10.05
CA LEU A 20 -6.66 17.45 10.89
C LEU A 20 -6.35 18.58 11.87
N ALA A 21 -5.17 18.55 12.51
CA ALA A 21 -4.73 19.59 13.43
C ALA A 21 -4.54 20.95 12.73
N GLN A 22 -3.96 20.96 11.52
CA GLN A 22 -3.81 22.18 10.72
C GLN A 22 -5.15 22.79 10.31
N ALA A 23 -6.18 21.96 10.15
CA ALA A 23 -7.55 22.40 9.93
C ALA A 23 -8.29 22.75 11.23
N ASN A 24 -7.63 22.78 12.40
CA ASN A 24 -8.25 23.02 13.71
C ASN A 24 -9.42 22.08 14.00
N ASN A 25 -9.36 20.82 13.54
CA ASN A 25 -10.43 19.84 13.60
C ASN A 25 -11.74 20.32 12.94
N LYS A 26 -11.67 21.14 11.91
CA LYS A 26 -12.82 21.71 11.20
C LYS A 26 -12.86 21.31 9.73
N ALA A 27 -14.09 21.08 9.25
CA ALA A 27 -14.41 20.98 7.82
C ALA A 27 -15.60 21.89 7.53
N GLY A 28 -15.35 23.14 7.17
CA GLY A 28 -16.37 24.17 7.06
C GLY A 28 -17.06 24.41 8.42
N GLN A 29 -18.39 24.24 8.45
CA GLN A 29 -19.17 24.41 9.68
C GLN A 29 -19.09 23.23 10.67
N PHE A 30 -18.54 22.07 10.24
CA PHE A 30 -18.50 20.87 11.08
C PHE A 30 -17.23 20.80 11.90
N THR A 31 -17.33 20.27 13.12
CA THR A 31 -16.21 19.79 13.91
C THR A 31 -16.00 18.31 13.59
N VAL A 32 -14.81 17.97 13.15
CA VAL A 32 -14.43 16.60 12.79
C VAL A 32 -13.81 15.90 13.99
N ASN A 33 -14.38 14.76 14.37
CA ASN A 33 -13.82 13.86 15.36
C ASN A 33 -13.22 12.64 14.65
N TYR A 34 -11.90 12.46 14.75
CA TYR A 34 -11.18 11.35 14.14
C TYR A 34 -10.89 10.28 15.20
N GLN A 35 -11.35 9.07 14.94
CA GLN A 35 -11.08 7.90 15.77
C GLN A 35 -10.12 6.96 15.04
N VAL A 36 -9.03 6.58 15.71
CA VAL A 36 -8.10 5.54 15.22
C VAL A 36 -8.62 4.18 15.69
N LEU A 37 -8.75 3.25 14.76
CA LEU A 37 -9.09 1.86 15.01
C LEU A 37 -7.91 1.00 14.54
N ASP A 38 -7.41 0.13 15.42
CA ASP A 38 -6.36 -0.82 15.09
C ASP A 38 -7.00 -2.12 14.62
N ASP A 39 -6.66 -2.59 13.43
CA ASP A 39 -7.12 -3.85 12.86
C ASP A 39 -6.15 -5.00 13.11
N SER A 40 -5.01 -4.72 13.73
CA SER A 40 -4.03 -5.74 14.11
C SER A 40 -4.30 -6.29 15.51
N THR A 41 -3.90 -7.54 15.72
CA THR A 41 -3.94 -8.18 17.03
C THR A 41 -2.56 -8.63 17.46
N ALA A 42 -2.29 -8.64 18.77
CA ALA A 42 -1.03 -9.15 19.29
C ALA A 42 -0.82 -10.64 18.97
N ALA A 43 -1.90 -11.40 18.87
CA ALA A 43 -1.85 -12.82 18.52
C ALA A 43 -1.45 -13.06 17.07
N ALA A 44 -1.98 -12.25 16.14
CA ALA A 44 -1.65 -12.35 14.71
C ALA A 44 -0.32 -11.67 14.36
N GLY A 45 0.11 -10.66 15.13
CA GLY A 45 1.28 -9.83 14.81
C GLY A 45 1.14 -9.00 13.52
N LYS A 46 -0.08 -8.94 12.97
CA LYS A 46 -0.47 -8.25 11.76
C LYS A 46 -1.98 -7.94 11.79
N TRP A 47 -2.54 -7.38 10.71
CA TRP A 47 -3.97 -7.24 10.56
C TRP A 47 -4.70 -8.58 10.76
N ASP A 48 -5.89 -8.52 11.33
CA ASP A 48 -6.71 -9.69 11.69
C ASP A 48 -8.12 -9.52 11.12
N PRO A 49 -8.66 -10.52 10.39
CA PRO A 49 -9.98 -10.40 9.77
C PRO A 49 -11.11 -10.12 10.76
N GLY A 50 -11.08 -10.78 11.92
CA GLY A 50 -12.10 -10.60 12.97
C GLY A 50 -12.03 -9.21 13.58
N GLN A 51 -10.83 -8.68 13.82
CA GLN A 51 -10.67 -7.33 14.34
C GLN A 51 -11.08 -6.29 13.28
N THR A 52 -10.74 -6.50 12.00
CA THR A 52 -11.18 -5.64 10.89
C THR A 52 -12.71 -5.62 10.78
N GLU A 53 -13.36 -6.79 10.86
CA GLU A 53 -14.82 -6.90 10.85
C GLU A 53 -15.44 -6.15 12.02
N ALA A 54 -14.93 -6.32 13.23
CA ALA A 54 -15.41 -5.64 14.43
C ALA A 54 -15.30 -4.12 14.30
N ASN A 55 -14.18 -3.62 13.76
CA ASN A 55 -13.96 -2.21 13.51
C ASN A 55 -14.95 -1.64 12.47
N ALA A 56 -15.13 -2.33 11.34
CA ALA A 56 -16.06 -1.91 10.30
C ALA A 56 -17.52 -1.88 10.80
N ARG A 57 -17.96 -2.91 11.55
CA ARG A 57 -19.30 -2.95 12.16
C ARG A 57 -19.51 -1.85 13.19
N LYS A 58 -18.48 -1.57 14.01
CA LYS A 58 -18.53 -0.44 14.97
C LYS A 58 -18.78 0.87 14.25
N VAL A 59 -18.08 1.14 13.15
CA VAL A 59 -18.25 2.37 12.36
C VAL A 59 -19.60 2.36 11.63
N ALA A 60 -20.01 1.23 11.07
CA ALA A 60 -21.30 1.09 10.39
C ALA A 60 -22.50 1.40 11.31
N SER A 61 -22.38 1.07 12.60
CA SER A 61 -23.41 1.33 13.61
C SER A 61 -23.42 2.76 14.17
N ASP A 62 -22.37 3.55 13.92
CA ASP A 62 -22.31 4.95 14.39
C ASP A 62 -23.02 5.89 13.39
N PRO A 63 -24.17 6.49 13.76
CA PRO A 63 -24.90 7.41 12.88
C PRO A 63 -24.10 8.68 12.55
N LYS A 64 -23.05 9.00 13.30
CA LYS A 64 -22.19 10.17 13.09
C LYS A 64 -20.98 9.87 12.19
N ALA A 65 -20.71 8.61 11.91
CA ALA A 65 -19.62 8.22 11.00
C ALA A 65 -20.03 8.51 9.55
N VAL A 66 -19.31 9.40 8.89
CA VAL A 66 -19.59 9.84 7.52
C VAL A 66 -18.49 9.54 6.53
N PHE A 67 -17.33 9.10 7.01
CA PHE A 67 -16.15 8.82 6.20
C PHE A 67 -15.25 7.79 6.91
N TYR A 68 -14.70 6.84 6.17
CA TYR A 68 -13.77 5.84 6.67
C TYR A 68 -12.45 5.94 5.89
N ILE A 69 -11.34 6.13 6.61
CA ILE A 69 -9.99 6.10 6.04
C ILE A 69 -9.39 4.73 6.34
N GLY A 70 -9.14 3.94 5.33
CA GLY A 70 -8.65 2.57 5.46
C GLY A 70 -9.07 1.67 4.31
N GLU A 71 -8.63 0.43 4.36
CA GLU A 71 -7.66 -0.14 5.27
C GLU A 71 -6.23 0.12 4.76
N PHE A 72 -5.22 -0.31 5.54
CA PHE A 72 -3.84 -0.32 5.07
C PHE A 72 -3.59 -1.55 4.20
N ASN A 73 -3.98 -2.74 4.68
CA ASN A 73 -3.82 -3.99 3.94
C ASN A 73 -5.02 -4.27 3.03
N SER A 74 -4.75 -4.75 1.80
CA SER A 74 -5.81 -5.02 0.81
C SER A 74 -6.77 -6.13 1.27
N GLY A 75 -6.25 -7.21 1.90
CA GLY A 75 -7.08 -8.26 2.48
C GLY A 75 -8.01 -7.77 3.60
N ALA A 76 -7.59 -6.76 4.38
CA ALA A 76 -8.46 -6.11 5.37
C ALA A 76 -9.60 -5.34 4.69
N SER A 77 -9.35 -4.69 3.55
CA SER A 77 -10.39 -4.02 2.78
C SER A 77 -11.39 -4.98 2.15
N GLU A 78 -11.01 -6.22 1.81
CA GLU A 78 -11.96 -7.26 1.39
C GLU A 78 -13.04 -7.51 2.46
N VAL A 79 -12.67 -7.38 3.74
CA VAL A 79 -13.58 -7.56 4.88
C VAL A 79 -14.40 -6.30 5.16
N SER A 80 -13.77 -5.13 5.14
CA SER A 80 -14.43 -3.88 5.55
C SER A 80 -15.35 -3.29 4.48
N ILE A 81 -14.99 -3.41 3.17
CA ILE A 81 -15.78 -2.81 2.09
C ILE A 81 -17.24 -3.27 2.08
N PRO A 82 -17.59 -4.57 2.15
CA PRO A 82 -18.99 -4.98 2.12
C PRO A 82 -19.82 -4.39 3.26
N ILE A 83 -19.25 -4.36 4.45
CA ILE A 83 -19.91 -3.85 5.67
C ILE A 83 -20.18 -2.34 5.57
N LEU A 84 -19.16 -1.59 5.15
CA LEU A 84 -19.27 -0.15 4.98
C LEU A 84 -20.16 0.23 3.78
N ASN A 85 -20.17 -0.63 2.73
CA ASN A 85 -21.03 -0.50 1.57
C ASN A 85 -22.52 -0.58 1.95
N GLU A 86 -22.90 -1.58 2.75
CA GLU A 86 -24.28 -1.70 3.26
C GLU A 86 -24.67 -0.49 4.12
N ALA A 87 -23.75 0.06 4.90
CA ALA A 87 -23.96 1.26 5.70
C ALA A 87 -23.91 2.57 4.89
N GLY A 88 -23.59 2.51 3.59
CA GLY A 88 -23.44 3.65 2.70
C GLY A 88 -22.30 4.60 3.08
N ILE A 89 -21.30 4.13 3.81
CA ILE A 89 -20.15 4.93 4.26
C ILE A 89 -19.09 4.96 3.19
N PRO A 90 -18.68 6.13 2.69
CA PRO A 90 -17.50 6.27 1.83
C PRO A 90 -16.25 5.75 2.54
N GLN A 91 -15.53 4.82 1.89
CA GLN A 91 -14.25 4.30 2.33
C GLN A 91 -13.17 4.74 1.35
N VAL A 92 -12.10 5.36 1.85
CA VAL A 92 -10.96 5.77 1.02
C VAL A 92 -9.67 5.21 1.60
N SER A 93 -9.02 4.34 0.84
CA SER A 93 -7.72 3.80 1.27
C SER A 93 -6.56 4.68 0.82
N PRO A 94 -5.63 4.97 1.73
CA PRO A 94 -4.36 5.62 1.40
C PRO A 94 -3.25 4.65 1.01
N ALA A 95 -3.52 3.33 0.94
CA ALA A 95 -2.46 2.32 0.81
C ALA A 95 -2.81 1.09 -0.04
N ASN A 96 -4.08 0.72 -0.20
CA ASN A 96 -4.43 -0.51 -0.91
C ASN A 96 -4.16 -0.44 -2.41
N THR A 97 -3.44 -1.41 -2.93
CA THR A 97 -3.06 -1.48 -4.34
C THR A 97 -3.71 -2.64 -5.10
N TYR A 98 -4.24 -3.65 -4.41
CA TYR A 98 -4.85 -4.84 -5.04
C TYR A 98 -5.96 -4.48 -6.02
N VAL A 99 -5.83 -4.98 -7.27
CA VAL A 99 -6.73 -4.64 -8.38
C VAL A 99 -8.16 -5.12 -8.16
N GLY A 100 -8.36 -6.26 -7.49
CA GLY A 100 -9.66 -6.89 -7.29
C GLY A 100 -10.63 -6.11 -6.42
N LEU A 101 -10.15 -5.11 -5.64
CA LEU A 101 -11.03 -4.27 -4.82
C LEU A 101 -11.93 -3.36 -5.66
N THR A 102 -11.51 -3.00 -6.86
CA THR A 102 -12.19 -2.01 -7.72
C THR A 102 -12.47 -2.51 -9.13
N THR A 103 -11.69 -3.46 -9.63
CA THR A 103 -11.75 -3.92 -11.02
C THR A 103 -11.79 -5.44 -11.11
N ASN A 104 -12.13 -5.95 -12.29
CA ASN A 104 -11.98 -7.36 -12.67
C ASN A 104 -10.79 -7.55 -13.62
N LEU A 105 -9.78 -6.68 -13.54
CA LEU A 105 -8.56 -6.81 -14.33
C LEU A 105 -7.84 -8.12 -14.00
N PRO A 106 -6.97 -8.59 -14.89
CA PRO A 106 -6.07 -9.71 -14.58
C PRO A 106 -5.34 -9.48 -13.24
N GLY A 107 -5.27 -10.52 -12.42
CA GLY A 107 -4.79 -10.42 -11.03
C GLY A 107 -5.92 -10.37 -9.99
N SER A 108 -7.18 -10.09 -10.39
CA SER A 108 -8.35 -10.20 -9.53
C SER A 108 -8.85 -11.64 -9.42
N ALA A 109 -9.51 -11.97 -8.31
CA ALA A 109 -10.14 -13.28 -8.10
C ALA A 109 -11.55 -13.33 -8.70
N PRO A 110 -12.11 -14.54 -8.95
CA PRO A 110 -13.45 -14.69 -9.48
C PRO A 110 -14.52 -13.97 -8.62
N GLY A 111 -15.42 -13.26 -9.27
CA GLY A 111 -16.51 -12.53 -8.62
C GLY A 111 -16.12 -11.12 -8.14
N GLU A 112 -14.85 -10.76 -8.21
CA GLU A 112 -14.39 -9.40 -7.92
C GLU A 112 -14.65 -8.44 -9.09
N PRO A 113 -14.86 -7.20 -8.77
CA PRO A 113 -15.01 -6.58 -7.45
C PRO A 113 -16.44 -6.66 -6.91
N LEU A 114 -17.38 -7.23 -7.66
CA LEU A 114 -18.82 -7.15 -7.38
C LEU A 114 -19.18 -7.76 -6.01
N LYS A 115 -18.48 -8.79 -5.58
CA LYS A 115 -18.69 -9.43 -4.26
C LYS A 115 -18.52 -8.47 -3.08
N TYR A 116 -17.79 -7.36 -3.26
CA TYR A 116 -17.55 -6.36 -2.21
C TYR A 116 -18.63 -5.26 -2.16
N TYR A 117 -19.53 -5.22 -3.14
CA TYR A 117 -20.54 -4.15 -3.25
C TYR A 117 -21.97 -4.71 -3.22
N PRO A 118 -22.44 -5.25 -2.08
CA PRO A 118 -23.77 -5.88 -1.98
C PRO A 118 -24.94 -4.96 -2.34
N THR A 119 -24.77 -3.63 -2.21
CA THR A 119 -25.79 -2.65 -2.62
C THR A 119 -25.80 -2.36 -4.13
N GLY A 120 -24.86 -2.95 -4.90
CA GLY A 120 -24.66 -2.65 -6.31
C GLY A 120 -24.04 -1.29 -6.60
N LYS A 121 -23.71 -0.49 -5.57
CA LYS A 121 -23.10 0.84 -5.70
C LYS A 121 -21.65 0.81 -5.20
N ARG A 122 -20.76 1.54 -5.87
CA ARG A 122 -19.38 1.71 -5.42
C ARG A 122 -19.32 2.68 -4.23
N THR A 123 -18.65 2.29 -3.17
CA THR A 123 -18.43 3.13 -1.95
C THR A 123 -16.97 3.21 -1.56
N TYR A 124 -16.10 2.49 -2.26
CA TYR A 124 -14.68 2.45 -1.99
C TYR A 124 -13.89 3.20 -3.08
N LEU A 125 -12.90 3.96 -2.63
CA LEU A 125 -11.93 4.66 -3.47
C LEU A 125 -10.51 4.47 -2.90
N ARG A 126 -9.50 4.76 -3.69
CA ARG A 126 -8.09 4.79 -3.22
C ARG A 126 -7.31 5.93 -3.86
N ILE A 127 -6.36 6.47 -3.10
CA ILE A 127 -5.49 7.56 -3.57
C ILE A 127 -4.08 7.07 -3.97
N VAL A 128 -3.83 5.76 -3.94
CA VAL A 128 -2.61 5.11 -4.42
C VAL A 128 -2.89 4.38 -5.74
N PRO A 129 -1.94 4.33 -6.69
CA PRO A 129 -2.09 3.56 -7.92
C PRO A 129 -2.22 2.06 -7.65
N ILE A 130 -2.89 1.34 -8.55
CA ILE A 130 -3.16 -0.10 -8.44
C ILE A 130 -1.94 -0.96 -8.80
N ASP A 131 -1.99 -2.24 -8.40
CA ASP A 131 -0.90 -3.21 -8.57
C ASP A 131 -0.46 -3.44 -10.02
N SER A 132 -1.33 -3.23 -11.03
CA SER A 132 -0.88 -3.31 -12.41
C SER A 132 0.17 -2.23 -12.74
N ILE A 133 0.10 -1.06 -12.10
CA ILE A 133 1.12 -0.03 -12.23
C ILE A 133 2.35 -0.39 -11.38
N GLN A 134 2.15 -0.96 -10.19
CA GLN A 134 3.25 -1.39 -9.33
C GLN A 134 4.05 -2.52 -9.98
N ALA A 135 3.40 -3.57 -10.49
CA ALA A 135 4.08 -4.68 -11.17
C ALA A 135 4.94 -4.21 -12.34
N ALA A 136 4.42 -3.29 -13.15
CA ALA A 136 5.17 -2.67 -14.22
C ALA A 136 6.39 -1.88 -13.72
N ALA A 137 6.24 -1.12 -12.62
CA ALA A 137 7.33 -0.37 -12.00
C ALA A 137 8.41 -1.32 -11.44
N ASP A 138 8.01 -2.41 -10.79
CA ASP A 138 8.90 -3.46 -10.29
C ASP A 138 9.69 -4.13 -11.43
N LEU A 139 9.01 -4.48 -12.53
CA LEU A 139 9.66 -5.08 -13.70
C LEU A 139 10.66 -4.12 -14.35
N ILE A 140 10.35 -2.82 -14.40
CA ILE A 140 11.29 -1.79 -14.86
C ILE A 140 12.50 -1.69 -13.91
N ALA A 141 12.28 -1.67 -12.60
CA ALA A 141 13.35 -1.63 -11.61
C ALA A 141 14.26 -2.86 -11.71
N MET A 142 13.69 -4.05 -11.82
CA MET A 142 14.40 -5.31 -12.00
C MET A 142 15.23 -5.31 -13.31
N LYS A 143 14.63 -4.89 -14.43
CA LYS A 143 15.32 -4.77 -15.71
C LYS A 143 16.52 -3.83 -15.63
N ASN A 144 16.31 -2.64 -15.07
CA ASN A 144 17.39 -1.63 -14.91
C ASN A 144 18.51 -2.13 -14.01
N ALA A 145 18.18 -3.00 -13.06
CA ALA A 145 19.17 -3.67 -12.22
C ALA A 145 19.86 -4.85 -12.91
N GLY A 146 19.49 -5.23 -14.13
CA GLY A 146 20.11 -6.35 -14.88
C GLY A 146 19.54 -7.72 -14.55
N CYS A 147 18.31 -7.78 -14.00
CA CYS A 147 17.60 -9.05 -13.82
C CYS A 147 17.22 -9.65 -15.16
N THR A 148 17.47 -10.95 -15.32
CA THR A 148 17.09 -11.72 -16.50
C THR A 148 16.25 -12.93 -16.15
N LYS A 149 16.54 -13.58 -15.02
CA LYS A 149 15.81 -14.72 -14.46
C LYS A 149 15.37 -14.39 -13.03
N VAL A 150 14.09 -14.16 -12.84
CA VAL A 150 13.52 -13.74 -11.55
C VAL A 150 12.76 -14.90 -10.94
N ALA A 151 13.06 -15.22 -9.68
CA ALA A 151 12.22 -16.05 -8.85
C ALA A 151 11.25 -15.17 -8.06
N VAL A 152 9.95 -15.46 -8.12
CA VAL A 152 8.90 -14.77 -7.39
C VAL A 152 8.36 -15.69 -6.30
N ALA A 153 8.22 -15.17 -5.09
CA ALA A 153 7.43 -15.79 -4.03
C ALA A 153 6.38 -14.81 -3.53
N ASN A 154 5.17 -15.33 -3.20
CA ASN A 154 4.10 -14.51 -2.66
C ASN A 154 3.54 -15.12 -1.37
N ASP A 155 2.96 -14.27 -0.51
CA ASP A 155 2.44 -14.66 0.80
C ASP A 155 1.01 -15.22 0.78
N LYS A 156 0.42 -15.40 -0.40
CA LYS A 156 -0.96 -15.87 -0.63
C LYS A 156 -2.06 -14.92 -0.14
N GLU A 157 -1.73 -13.76 0.43
CA GLU A 157 -2.73 -12.73 0.68
C GLU A 157 -3.15 -12.05 -0.63
N ALA A 158 -4.32 -11.40 -0.65
CA ALA A 158 -4.88 -10.77 -1.85
C ALA A 158 -3.87 -9.87 -2.57
N TYR A 159 -3.18 -8.98 -1.82
CA TYR A 159 -2.13 -8.12 -2.35
C TYR A 159 -0.99 -8.92 -2.96
N GLY A 160 -0.33 -9.78 -2.17
CA GLY A 160 0.88 -10.46 -2.61
C GLY A 160 0.62 -11.44 -3.78
N ALA A 161 -0.46 -12.22 -3.72
CA ALA A 161 -0.84 -13.13 -4.79
C ALA A 161 -1.25 -12.37 -6.07
N GLY A 162 -1.99 -11.26 -5.93
CA GLY A 162 -2.37 -10.39 -7.03
C GLY A 162 -1.18 -9.77 -7.73
N LEU A 163 -0.25 -9.19 -6.96
CA LEU A 163 0.98 -8.58 -7.49
C LEU A 163 1.86 -9.62 -8.21
N ALA A 164 2.04 -10.82 -7.64
CA ALA A 164 2.78 -11.91 -8.27
C ALA A 164 2.16 -12.32 -9.62
N THR A 165 0.82 -12.45 -9.66
CA THR A 165 0.09 -12.73 -10.90
C THR A 165 0.36 -11.65 -11.96
N LEU A 166 0.30 -10.37 -11.59
CA LEU A 166 0.54 -9.26 -12.50
C LEU A 166 1.97 -9.22 -13.01
N LEU A 167 2.97 -9.47 -12.16
CA LEU A 167 4.37 -9.65 -12.59
C LEU A 167 4.48 -10.75 -13.66
N GLY A 168 3.79 -11.88 -13.45
CA GLY A 168 3.74 -12.99 -14.41
C GLY A 168 3.14 -12.60 -15.76
N LEU A 169 2.10 -11.77 -15.76
CA LEU A 169 1.40 -11.32 -16.97
C LEU A 169 2.20 -10.23 -17.71
N GLU A 170 2.83 -9.32 -16.98
CA GLU A 170 3.51 -8.14 -17.55
C GLU A 170 4.98 -8.39 -17.91
N LYS A 171 5.62 -9.46 -17.40
CA LYS A 171 7.04 -9.78 -17.62
C LYS A 171 7.51 -9.63 -19.06
N GLY A 172 6.67 -10.04 -20.02
CA GLY A 172 6.96 -10.00 -21.44
C GLY A 172 7.13 -8.59 -21.99
N PHE A 173 6.44 -7.60 -21.44
CA PHE A 173 6.56 -6.18 -21.84
C PHE A 173 7.95 -5.61 -21.53
N TYR A 174 8.64 -6.21 -20.56
CA TYR A 174 9.90 -5.72 -20.02
C TYR A 174 11.08 -6.68 -20.30
N GLY A 175 10.82 -7.84 -20.92
CA GLY A 175 11.87 -8.81 -21.28
C GLY A 175 12.44 -9.54 -20.06
N ILE A 176 11.66 -9.74 -19.02
CA ILE A 176 12.01 -10.49 -17.82
C ILE A 176 11.53 -11.95 -17.97
N ASN A 177 12.35 -12.91 -17.56
CA ASN A 177 11.95 -14.30 -17.43
C ASN A 177 11.68 -14.65 -15.95
N ILE A 178 10.41 -14.90 -15.59
CA ILE A 178 10.06 -15.42 -14.27
C ILE A 178 10.23 -16.94 -14.32
N VAL A 179 11.21 -17.46 -13.58
CA VAL A 179 11.57 -18.87 -13.53
C VAL A 179 10.79 -19.65 -12.45
N SER A 180 10.26 -18.95 -11.47
CA SER A 180 9.40 -19.50 -10.41
C SER A 180 8.40 -18.45 -9.97
N ASP A 181 7.16 -18.85 -9.72
CA ASP A 181 6.13 -18.10 -9.01
C ASP A 181 5.46 -19.06 -8.02
N THR A 182 5.65 -18.81 -6.72
CA THR A 182 5.28 -19.76 -5.67
C THR A 182 4.65 -19.04 -4.48
N GLY A 183 3.38 -19.42 -4.17
CA GLY A 183 2.76 -19.03 -2.90
C GLY A 183 3.36 -19.80 -1.73
N ILE A 184 3.96 -19.08 -0.79
CA ILE A 184 4.60 -19.69 0.39
C ILE A 184 3.60 -19.94 1.54
N ASP A 185 4.00 -20.75 2.50
CA ASP A 185 3.37 -20.83 3.82
C ASP A 185 4.07 -19.82 4.74
N PRO A 186 3.42 -18.70 5.14
CA PRO A 186 4.05 -17.67 5.96
C PRO A 186 4.45 -18.15 7.37
N THR A 187 3.93 -19.31 7.81
CA THR A 187 4.24 -19.91 9.10
C THR A 187 5.40 -20.91 9.04
N ALA A 188 5.93 -21.19 7.84
CA ALA A 188 7.04 -22.12 7.68
C ALA A 188 8.30 -21.60 8.38
N PRO A 189 9.03 -22.46 9.12
CA PRO A 189 10.22 -22.05 9.87
C PRO A 189 11.41 -21.67 8.98
N ASN A 190 11.42 -22.11 7.73
CA ASN A 190 12.41 -21.75 6.71
C ASN A 190 11.91 -22.04 5.30
N PHE A 191 12.63 -21.52 4.31
CA PHE A 191 12.34 -21.65 2.87
C PHE A 191 13.53 -22.23 2.07
N ARG A 192 14.38 -23.03 2.70
CA ARG A 192 15.61 -23.57 2.10
C ARG A 192 15.34 -24.44 0.88
N SER A 193 14.26 -25.22 0.88
CA SER A 193 13.87 -26.02 -0.29
C SER A 193 13.51 -25.14 -1.49
N TYR A 194 12.72 -24.09 -1.26
CA TYR A 194 12.41 -23.09 -2.29
C TYR A 194 13.70 -22.42 -2.80
N ALA A 195 14.58 -21.97 -1.90
CA ALA A 195 15.82 -21.30 -2.23
C ALA A 195 16.75 -22.18 -3.09
N SER A 196 16.88 -23.47 -2.72
CA SER A 196 17.64 -24.44 -3.51
C SER A 196 17.06 -24.68 -4.91
N THR A 197 15.72 -24.74 -5.01
CA THR A 197 15.03 -24.91 -6.28
C THR A 197 15.29 -23.73 -7.23
N VAL A 198 15.13 -22.49 -6.75
CA VAL A 198 15.32 -21.32 -7.60
C VAL A 198 16.79 -21.07 -7.95
N ALA A 199 17.71 -21.48 -7.09
CA ALA A 199 19.13 -21.51 -7.41
C ALA A 199 19.42 -22.49 -8.56
N GLY A 200 18.86 -23.71 -8.52
CA GLY A 200 18.94 -24.71 -9.59
C GLY A 200 18.35 -24.24 -10.92
N GLN A 201 17.36 -23.38 -10.90
CA GLN A 201 16.76 -22.74 -12.09
C GLN A 201 17.62 -21.59 -12.65
N GLY A 202 18.67 -21.20 -11.94
CA GLY A 202 19.58 -20.14 -12.33
C GLY A 202 19.01 -18.74 -12.17
N ALA A 203 18.16 -18.52 -11.16
CA ALA A 203 17.66 -17.20 -10.82
C ALA A 203 18.83 -16.26 -10.47
N ASN A 204 18.81 -15.04 -11.01
CA ASN A 204 19.77 -13.99 -10.67
C ASN A 204 19.12 -12.83 -9.90
N CYS A 205 17.81 -12.89 -9.74
CA CYS A 205 17.01 -11.96 -8.93
C CYS A 205 15.89 -12.71 -8.21
N PHE A 206 15.49 -12.18 -7.07
CA PHE A 206 14.38 -12.65 -6.27
C PHE A 206 13.41 -11.50 -6.01
N PHE A 207 12.12 -11.77 -6.12
CA PHE A 207 11.05 -10.82 -5.77
C PHE A 207 10.15 -11.45 -4.72
N PHE A 208 9.92 -10.75 -3.61
CA PHE A 208 8.92 -11.12 -2.63
C PHE A 208 7.68 -10.23 -2.77
N ALA A 209 6.55 -10.83 -3.10
CA ALA A 209 5.24 -10.19 -3.17
C ALA A 209 4.45 -10.50 -1.90
N GLY A 210 4.33 -9.54 -1.00
CA GLY A 210 3.65 -9.71 0.28
C GLY A 210 4.08 -8.70 1.32
N ILE A 211 3.75 -8.96 2.58
CA ILE A 211 4.05 -8.10 3.72
C ILE A 211 5.13 -8.70 4.63
N VAL A 212 5.81 -7.85 5.40
CA VAL A 212 6.96 -8.26 6.25
C VAL A 212 6.59 -9.41 7.19
N SER A 213 5.41 -9.35 7.83
CA SER A 213 4.95 -10.34 8.81
C SER A 213 4.73 -11.75 8.23
N ASN A 214 4.71 -11.88 6.92
CA ASN A 214 4.40 -13.12 6.22
C ASN A 214 5.65 -13.84 5.69
N GLY A 215 6.73 -13.85 6.48
CA GLY A 215 7.93 -14.63 6.20
C GLY A 215 8.96 -13.96 5.30
N ALA A 216 8.78 -12.67 4.94
CA ALA A 216 9.66 -11.93 4.04
C ALA A 216 11.14 -11.97 4.46
N VAL A 217 11.43 -11.71 5.73
CA VAL A 217 12.80 -11.72 6.26
C VAL A 217 13.43 -13.11 6.14
N GLN A 218 12.70 -14.16 6.51
CA GLN A 218 13.24 -15.53 6.51
C GLN A 218 13.49 -16.04 5.08
N ILE A 219 12.52 -15.83 4.16
CA ILE A 219 12.71 -16.29 2.78
C ILE A 219 13.85 -15.55 2.08
N THR A 220 14.01 -14.25 2.35
CA THR A 220 15.13 -13.46 1.83
C THR A 220 16.48 -13.99 2.30
N LYS A 221 16.59 -14.32 3.59
CA LYS A 221 17.82 -14.92 4.16
C LYS A 221 18.15 -16.27 3.52
N ASP A 222 17.13 -17.12 3.32
CA ASP A 222 17.33 -18.44 2.73
C ASP A 222 17.72 -18.33 1.23
N VAL A 223 17.08 -17.44 0.47
CA VAL A 223 17.44 -17.18 -0.93
C VAL A 223 18.84 -16.59 -1.04
N HIS A 224 19.18 -15.59 -0.22
CA HIS A 224 20.54 -15.03 -0.21
C HIS A 224 21.60 -16.09 0.14
N SER A 225 21.29 -17.00 1.06
CA SER A 225 22.17 -18.10 1.42
C SER A 225 22.44 -19.04 0.24
N ALA A 226 21.43 -19.30 -0.59
CA ALA A 226 21.53 -20.17 -1.76
C ALA A 226 22.12 -19.43 -3.00
N ILE A 227 21.85 -18.13 -3.13
CA ILE A 227 22.28 -17.29 -4.25
C ILE A 227 22.80 -15.95 -3.71
N PRO A 228 24.04 -15.90 -3.18
CA PRO A 228 24.55 -14.70 -2.49
C PRO A 228 24.63 -13.42 -3.34
N THR A 229 24.62 -13.57 -4.67
CA THR A 229 24.70 -12.45 -5.62
C THR A 229 23.36 -12.04 -6.20
N ALA A 230 22.27 -12.76 -5.85
CA ALA A 230 20.94 -12.41 -6.35
C ALA A 230 20.52 -11.03 -5.84
N LYS A 231 20.02 -10.19 -6.74
CA LYS A 231 19.36 -8.94 -6.36
C LYS A 231 17.98 -9.23 -5.84
N ILE A 232 17.58 -8.49 -4.82
CA ILE A 232 16.37 -8.74 -4.06
C ILE A 232 15.40 -7.58 -4.27
N PHE A 233 14.16 -7.91 -4.58
CA PHE A 233 13.11 -6.93 -4.84
C PHE A 233 11.87 -7.22 -4.01
N GLY A 234 11.08 -6.20 -3.78
CA GLY A 234 9.75 -6.32 -3.20
C GLY A 234 8.91 -5.10 -3.48
N GLY A 235 7.60 -5.25 -3.34
CA GLY A 235 6.65 -4.15 -3.40
C GLY A 235 6.63 -3.33 -2.10
N ASP A 236 5.66 -2.46 -1.99
CA ASP A 236 5.49 -1.54 -0.86
C ASP A 236 5.26 -2.23 0.48
N GLY A 237 4.68 -3.44 0.48
CA GLY A 237 4.46 -4.23 1.69
C GLY A 237 5.73 -4.67 2.42
N VAL A 238 6.92 -4.56 1.78
CA VAL A 238 8.23 -4.83 2.39
C VAL A 238 9.20 -3.65 2.30
N CYS A 239 8.76 -2.51 1.76
CA CYS A 239 9.61 -1.32 1.63
C CYS A 239 9.64 -0.51 2.93
N THR A 240 10.20 -1.08 3.98
CA THR A 240 10.17 -0.53 5.34
C THR A 240 11.37 -1.02 6.15
N ASP A 241 11.76 -0.25 7.16
CA ASP A 241 12.86 -0.55 8.06
C ASP A 241 12.68 -1.84 8.87
N SER A 242 11.43 -2.24 9.15
CA SER A 242 11.14 -3.53 9.78
C SER A 242 11.50 -4.75 8.92
N TYR A 243 11.69 -4.55 7.60
CA TYR A 243 12.21 -5.57 6.70
C TYR A 243 13.73 -5.46 6.49
N THR A 244 14.25 -4.25 6.34
CA THR A 244 15.63 -4.01 5.93
C THR A 244 16.59 -3.85 7.12
N ASN A 245 16.17 -3.22 8.22
CA ASN A 245 17.05 -2.89 9.33
C ASN A 245 17.22 -4.07 10.29
N ALA A 246 18.43 -4.63 10.34
CA ALA A 246 18.76 -5.77 11.21
C ALA A 246 18.48 -5.50 12.70
N SER A 247 18.63 -4.26 13.19
CA SER A 247 18.34 -3.91 14.58
C SER A 247 16.85 -3.92 14.92
N LYS A 248 15.99 -3.85 13.90
CA LYS A 248 14.52 -3.90 14.00
C LYS A 248 13.95 -5.29 13.66
N GLY A 249 14.81 -6.31 13.54
CA GLY A 249 14.41 -7.68 13.20
C GLY A 249 14.38 -7.96 11.69
N GLY A 250 14.84 -7.03 10.87
CA GLY A 250 14.96 -7.17 9.43
C GLY A 250 16.08 -8.11 8.98
N VAL A 251 16.39 -8.09 7.70
CA VAL A 251 17.46 -8.90 7.12
C VAL A 251 18.84 -8.45 7.63
N PRO A 252 19.87 -9.32 7.59
CA PRO A 252 21.24 -8.93 7.91
C PRO A 252 21.73 -7.80 7.01
N ALA A 253 22.44 -6.80 7.57
CA ALA A 253 22.94 -5.63 6.86
C ALA A 253 23.82 -5.94 5.62
N ALA A 254 24.43 -7.12 5.56
CA ALA A 254 25.18 -7.59 4.39
C ALA A 254 24.27 -7.77 3.14
N ILE A 255 22.96 -7.90 3.31
CA ILE A 255 21.98 -8.06 2.23
C ILE A 255 21.48 -6.71 1.69
N ASP A 256 21.54 -5.65 2.50
CA ASP A 256 20.99 -4.33 2.17
C ASP A 256 21.41 -3.80 0.79
N PRO A 257 22.69 -3.90 0.36
CA PRO A 257 23.11 -3.41 -0.94
C PRO A 257 22.44 -4.11 -2.14
N LEU A 258 21.83 -5.27 -1.92
CA LEU A 258 21.16 -6.07 -2.93
C LEU A 258 19.67 -5.75 -3.04
N ILE A 259 19.10 -5.02 -2.07
CA ILE A 259 17.67 -4.79 -1.94
C ILE A 259 17.24 -3.53 -2.70
N GLN A 260 16.15 -3.66 -3.44
CA GLN A 260 15.34 -2.55 -3.95
C GLN A 260 13.86 -2.86 -3.71
N CYS A 261 13.08 -1.82 -3.46
CA CYS A 261 11.64 -1.96 -3.31
C CYS A 261 10.90 -0.78 -3.97
N THR A 262 9.61 -0.95 -4.23
CA THR A 262 8.78 0.11 -4.80
C THR A 262 7.71 0.55 -3.82
N VAL A 263 7.40 1.84 -3.82
CA VAL A 263 6.27 2.41 -3.08
C VAL A 263 5.54 3.37 -4.02
N ALA A 264 4.22 3.48 -3.86
CA ALA A 264 3.38 4.39 -4.65
C ALA A 264 3.67 5.89 -4.37
N THR A 265 4.90 6.23 -4.01
CA THR A 265 5.34 7.60 -3.68
C THR A 265 6.49 8.01 -4.58
N GLN A 266 6.78 9.30 -4.56
CA GLN A 266 8.00 9.89 -5.13
C GLN A 266 8.91 10.37 -3.99
N ASP A 267 9.98 11.09 -4.31
CA ASP A 267 10.66 11.89 -3.29
C ASP A 267 9.63 12.82 -2.64
N LEU A 268 9.48 12.70 -1.32
CA LEU A 268 8.47 13.45 -0.58
C LEU A 268 8.64 14.96 -0.75
N ALA A 269 9.89 15.44 -0.85
CA ALA A 269 10.19 16.87 -1.08
C ALA A 269 9.85 17.35 -2.49
N ALA A 270 9.72 16.44 -3.46
CA ALA A 270 9.39 16.76 -4.85
C ALA A 270 7.89 16.96 -5.10
N TYR A 271 7.03 16.52 -4.19
CA TYR A 271 5.60 16.81 -4.29
C TYR A 271 5.33 18.31 -4.15
N PRO A 272 4.27 18.86 -4.79
CA PRO A 272 3.96 20.29 -4.74
C PRO A 272 3.87 20.89 -3.33
N GLY A 273 3.30 20.14 -2.37
CA GLY A 273 3.24 20.52 -0.95
C GLY A 273 4.24 19.77 -0.06
N GLY A 274 5.20 19.05 -0.65
CA GLY A 274 6.04 18.09 0.06
C GLY A 274 6.98 18.74 1.09
N LYS A 275 7.62 19.84 0.75
CA LYS A 275 8.53 20.57 1.67
C LYS A 275 7.79 21.11 2.89
N ASP A 276 6.61 21.69 2.69
CA ASP A 276 5.79 22.22 3.78
C ASP A 276 5.27 21.10 4.67
N PHE A 277 4.86 19.97 4.06
CA PHE A 277 4.48 18.75 4.77
C PHE A 277 5.63 18.24 5.65
N LEU A 278 6.82 18.06 5.09
CA LEU A 278 7.99 17.55 5.80
C LEU A 278 8.39 18.48 6.96
N SER A 279 8.39 19.79 6.74
CA SER A 279 8.67 20.79 7.78
C SER A 279 7.65 20.70 8.93
N ALA A 280 6.36 20.64 8.61
CA ALA A 280 5.30 20.53 9.60
C ALA A 280 5.33 19.18 10.33
N TYR A 281 5.64 18.10 9.62
CA TYR A 281 5.75 16.76 10.21
C TYR A 281 6.92 16.69 11.19
N GLN A 282 8.08 17.19 10.79
CA GLN A 282 9.27 17.28 11.66
C GLN A 282 8.99 18.13 12.90
N ALA A 283 8.38 19.29 12.73
CA ALA A 283 8.06 20.18 13.87
C ALA A 283 7.14 19.52 14.89
N LYS A 284 6.21 18.65 14.43
CA LYS A 284 5.22 18.02 15.31
C LYS A 284 5.69 16.70 15.91
N TYR A 285 6.45 15.90 15.17
CA TYR A 285 6.78 14.52 15.54
C TYR A 285 8.29 14.30 15.76
N ASN A 286 9.12 15.31 15.53
CA ASN A 286 10.58 15.23 15.60
C ASN A 286 11.19 14.14 14.68
N VAL A 287 10.60 13.95 13.49
CA VAL A 287 11.02 13.00 12.46
C VAL A 287 11.23 13.77 11.15
N SER A 288 12.46 13.83 10.66
CA SER A 288 12.82 14.57 9.44
C SER A 288 12.55 13.77 8.14
N SER A 289 12.62 12.45 8.22
CA SER A 289 12.38 11.54 7.10
C SER A 289 11.33 10.51 7.53
N PRO A 290 10.03 10.84 7.44
CA PRO A 290 8.99 9.89 7.76
C PRO A 290 8.89 8.81 6.68
N ASP A 291 8.33 7.65 7.05
CA ASP A 291 7.91 6.64 6.08
C ASP A 291 7.03 7.30 5.00
N PRO A 292 7.20 6.90 3.71
CA PRO A 292 6.48 7.50 2.58
C PRO A 292 4.97 7.55 2.74
N TYR A 293 4.34 6.60 3.43
CA TYR A 293 2.90 6.60 3.67
C TYR A 293 2.40 7.75 4.55
N ALA A 294 3.27 8.45 5.24
CA ALA A 294 2.90 9.64 6.03
C ALA A 294 2.22 10.71 5.18
N ILE A 295 2.71 10.96 3.95
CA ILE A 295 2.13 11.97 3.07
C ILE A 295 0.77 11.54 2.51
N TYR A 296 0.56 10.21 2.31
CA TYR A 296 -0.74 9.68 1.90
C TYR A 296 -1.78 9.79 3.02
N GLY A 297 -1.37 9.53 4.27
CA GLY A 297 -2.24 9.80 5.43
C GLY A 297 -2.66 11.27 5.50
N TYR A 298 -1.73 12.17 5.26
CA TYR A 298 -2.01 13.61 5.21
C TYR A 298 -2.96 13.96 4.06
N ALA A 299 -2.70 13.44 2.86
CA ALA A 299 -3.50 13.70 1.65
C ALA A 299 -4.93 13.18 1.77
N VAL A 300 -5.15 11.97 2.30
CA VAL A 300 -6.49 11.41 2.44
C VAL A 300 -7.33 12.19 3.45
N MET A 301 -6.72 12.68 4.52
CA MET A 301 -7.43 13.55 5.47
C MET A 301 -7.75 14.91 4.85
N GLN A 302 -6.83 15.50 4.07
CA GLN A 302 -7.13 16.73 3.30
C GLN A 302 -8.31 16.51 2.35
N LEU A 303 -8.35 15.38 1.64
CA LEU A 303 -9.45 15.01 0.74
C LEU A 303 -10.77 14.97 1.53
N ALA A 304 -10.82 14.27 2.66
CA ALA A 304 -12.02 14.18 3.49
C ALA A 304 -12.51 15.55 3.97
N LEU A 305 -11.60 16.36 4.53
CA LEU A 305 -11.93 17.69 5.06
C LEU A 305 -12.41 18.65 3.97
N ASN A 306 -11.76 18.65 2.81
CA ASN A 306 -12.13 19.51 1.69
C ASN A 306 -13.47 19.09 1.07
N THR A 307 -13.72 17.80 0.90
CA THR A 307 -15.00 17.28 0.41
C THR A 307 -16.14 17.69 1.32
N ILE A 308 -16.02 17.45 2.64
CA ILE A 308 -17.02 17.83 3.63
C ILE A 308 -17.24 19.35 3.64
N LYS A 309 -16.17 20.13 3.62
CA LYS A 309 -16.24 21.61 3.61
C LYS A 309 -16.96 22.13 2.37
N ASN A 310 -16.62 21.60 1.19
CA ASN A 310 -17.18 22.09 -0.09
C ASN A 310 -18.67 21.75 -0.26
N LEU A 311 -19.15 20.69 0.40
CA LEU A 311 -20.56 20.32 0.43
C LEU A 311 -21.42 21.23 1.33
N GLY A 312 -20.83 22.11 2.13
CA GLY A 312 -21.56 23.01 3.01
C GLY A 312 -22.50 22.24 3.96
N ALA A 313 -23.79 22.56 3.95
CA ALA A 313 -24.78 21.90 4.81
C ALA A 313 -24.90 20.38 4.54
N GLN A 314 -24.56 19.90 3.37
CA GLN A 314 -24.60 18.46 3.02
C GLN A 314 -23.33 17.69 3.43
N GLY A 315 -22.34 18.34 4.05
CA GLY A 315 -21.08 17.72 4.46
C GLY A 315 -21.21 16.62 5.53
N SER A 316 -22.40 16.42 6.13
CA SER A 316 -22.73 15.28 6.99
C SER A 316 -23.50 14.16 6.29
N SER A 317 -23.81 14.30 5.00
CA SER A 317 -24.52 13.30 4.21
C SER A 317 -23.53 12.32 3.56
N LYS A 318 -23.56 11.05 3.99
CA LYS A 318 -22.74 9.97 3.40
C LYS A 318 -22.87 9.90 1.88
N SER A 319 -24.11 9.98 1.37
CA SER A 319 -24.38 9.90 -0.07
C SER A 319 -23.87 11.12 -0.84
N ALA A 320 -23.97 12.32 -0.26
CA ALA A 320 -23.43 13.53 -0.87
C ALA A 320 -21.88 13.50 -0.91
N ILE A 321 -21.24 13.06 0.18
CA ILE A 321 -19.78 12.88 0.23
C ILE A 321 -19.34 11.88 -0.83
N LEU A 322 -20.00 10.71 -0.91
CA LEU A 322 -19.68 9.68 -1.89
C LEU A 322 -19.82 10.19 -3.32
N ALA A 323 -20.92 10.86 -3.63
CA ALA A 323 -21.16 11.44 -4.96
C ALA A 323 -20.08 12.49 -5.31
N ALA A 324 -19.70 13.34 -4.36
CA ALA A 324 -18.67 14.35 -4.55
C ALA A 324 -17.30 13.72 -4.83
N LEU A 325 -16.92 12.66 -4.10
CA LEU A 325 -15.66 11.94 -4.32
C LEU A 325 -15.57 11.35 -5.72
N PHE A 326 -16.60 10.64 -6.19
CA PHE A 326 -16.59 10.05 -7.55
C PHE A 326 -16.68 11.10 -8.66
N ALA A 327 -17.28 12.27 -8.38
CA ALA A 327 -17.35 13.39 -9.32
C ALA A 327 -16.04 14.16 -9.43
N ASP A 328 -15.16 14.07 -8.42
CA ASP A 328 -13.93 14.88 -8.38
C ASP A 328 -12.87 14.33 -9.35
N LYS A 329 -12.65 15.06 -10.42
CA LYS A 329 -11.65 14.75 -11.46
C LYS A 329 -10.39 15.60 -11.32
N SER A 330 -10.31 16.49 -10.33
CA SER A 330 -9.22 17.45 -10.16
C SER A 330 -8.98 17.82 -8.69
N VAL A 331 -8.81 16.79 -7.86
CA VAL A 331 -8.45 16.95 -6.45
C VAL A 331 -7.13 17.71 -6.33
N GLN A 332 -7.15 18.84 -5.65
CA GLN A 332 -5.93 19.59 -5.30
C GLN A 332 -5.41 19.07 -3.96
N SER A 333 -4.20 18.55 -3.94
CA SER A 333 -3.62 17.85 -2.80
C SER A 333 -2.14 18.15 -2.64
N VAL A 334 -1.60 17.80 -1.48
CA VAL A 334 -0.15 17.73 -1.25
C VAL A 334 0.56 16.85 -2.29
N LEU A 335 -0.11 15.83 -2.83
CA LEU A 335 0.41 14.93 -3.87
C LEU A 335 0.36 15.56 -5.29
N GLY A 336 -0.14 16.76 -5.43
CA GLY A 336 -0.45 17.39 -6.71
C GLY A 336 -1.92 17.21 -7.08
N THR A 337 -2.21 17.37 -8.38
CA THR A 337 -3.58 17.25 -8.91
C THR A 337 -3.81 15.82 -9.40
N TYR A 338 -4.89 15.20 -8.92
CA TYR A 338 -5.35 13.89 -9.38
C TYR A 338 -6.88 13.83 -9.39
N GLY A 339 -7.46 12.77 -9.89
CA GLY A 339 -8.89 12.53 -9.85
C GLY A 339 -9.19 11.06 -9.61
N PHE A 340 -10.46 10.71 -9.62
CA PHE A 340 -10.91 9.32 -9.53
C PHE A 340 -11.59 8.89 -10.83
N ASP A 341 -11.39 7.64 -11.24
CA ASP A 341 -12.14 7.02 -12.32
C ASP A 341 -13.52 6.53 -11.85
N ALA A 342 -14.23 5.83 -12.73
CA ALA A 342 -15.54 5.26 -12.39
C ALA A 342 -15.46 4.08 -11.39
N ASN A 343 -14.29 3.48 -11.24
CA ASN A 343 -14.07 2.38 -10.30
C ASN A 343 -13.67 2.88 -8.89
N GLY A 344 -13.30 4.16 -8.75
CA GLY A 344 -12.77 4.74 -7.54
C GLY A 344 -11.23 4.71 -7.47
N ASP A 345 -10.56 4.36 -8.57
CA ASP A 345 -9.10 4.36 -8.64
C ASP A 345 -8.57 5.77 -8.96
N THR A 346 -7.44 6.10 -8.36
CA THR A 346 -6.75 7.38 -8.62
C THR A 346 -6.17 7.45 -10.03
N THR A 347 -6.03 8.68 -10.56
CA THR A 347 -5.31 8.94 -11.82
C THR A 347 -3.79 9.02 -11.67
N LEU A 348 -3.26 8.91 -10.45
CA LEU A 348 -1.81 8.83 -10.20
C LEU A 348 -1.24 7.54 -10.81
N LYS A 349 0.00 7.60 -11.36
CA LYS A 349 0.61 6.47 -12.08
C LYS A 349 2.09 6.25 -11.79
N SER A 350 2.65 6.98 -10.85
CA SER A 350 4.08 6.92 -10.56
C SER A 350 4.37 6.11 -9.31
N TYR A 351 5.47 5.36 -9.34
CA TYR A 351 6.06 4.67 -8.20
C TYR A 351 7.48 5.14 -7.97
N GLY A 352 7.90 5.23 -6.73
CA GLY A 352 9.29 5.41 -6.33
C GLY A 352 9.97 4.06 -6.19
N VAL A 353 11.20 3.97 -6.68
CA VAL A 353 12.12 2.89 -6.37
C VAL A 353 12.99 3.35 -5.21
N TYR A 354 13.13 2.52 -4.21
CA TYR A 354 13.94 2.75 -3.02
C TYR A 354 15.09 1.77 -2.97
N LYS A 355 16.20 2.19 -2.40
CA LYS A 355 17.36 1.37 -2.05
C LYS A 355 17.61 1.47 -0.56
N VAL A 356 18.29 0.49 -0.01
CA VAL A 356 18.62 0.48 1.41
C VAL A 356 19.95 1.18 1.63
N ASP A 357 20.00 2.11 2.55
CA ASP A 357 21.23 2.81 2.93
C ASP A 357 22.05 2.02 3.98
N SER A 358 23.20 2.58 4.38
CA SER A 358 24.10 1.94 5.35
C SER A 358 23.54 1.80 6.76
N THR A 359 22.39 2.42 7.04
CA THR A 359 21.68 2.33 8.33
C THR A 359 20.54 1.30 8.31
N GLY A 360 20.30 0.70 7.13
CA GLY A 360 19.20 -0.24 6.92
C GLY A 360 17.85 0.45 6.65
N GLU A 361 17.86 1.73 6.28
CA GLU A 361 16.63 2.46 5.96
C GLU A 361 16.40 2.49 4.44
N PRO A 362 15.16 2.24 3.98
CA PRO A 362 14.81 2.46 2.57
C PRO A 362 14.84 3.95 2.24
N VAL A 363 15.67 4.33 1.27
CA VAL A 363 15.81 5.72 0.81
C VAL A 363 15.41 5.82 -0.66
N PHE A 364 14.72 6.91 -1.01
CA PHE A 364 14.28 7.16 -2.37
C PHE A 364 15.47 7.20 -3.34
N PHE A 365 15.33 6.51 -4.47
CA PHE A 365 16.36 6.43 -5.50
C PHE A 365 15.92 7.07 -6.82
N GLN A 366 14.73 6.72 -7.33
CA GLN A 366 14.21 7.26 -8.58
C GLN A 366 12.69 7.08 -8.70
N THR A 367 12.05 7.91 -9.52
CA THR A 367 10.65 7.73 -9.91
C THR A 367 10.56 6.90 -11.18
N VAL A 368 9.57 6.01 -11.21
CA VAL A 368 9.18 5.24 -12.40
C VAL A 368 7.71 5.51 -12.70
N THR A 369 7.42 5.85 -13.96
CA THR A 369 6.05 6.01 -14.46
C THR A 369 5.87 5.04 -15.63
N PRO A 370 5.29 3.86 -15.38
CA PRO A 370 5.09 2.85 -16.42
C PRO A 370 4.14 3.35 -17.52
N THR A 371 4.43 2.98 -18.76
CA THR A 371 3.60 3.29 -19.93
C THR A 371 2.90 2.07 -20.51
N LYS A 372 3.23 0.87 -20.01
CA LYS A 372 2.62 -0.40 -20.42
C LYS A 372 2.25 -1.19 -19.18
N THR A 373 0.99 -1.54 -19.07
CA THR A 373 0.42 -2.40 -18.03
C THR A 373 -0.62 -3.31 -18.67
N VAL A 374 -1.02 -4.39 -17.99
CA VAL A 374 -2.23 -5.12 -18.38
C VAL A 374 -3.46 -4.23 -18.14
N SER A 375 -4.45 -4.35 -19.02
CA SER A 375 -5.70 -3.58 -19.02
C SER A 375 -6.89 -4.48 -19.24
#